data_5e1997d4092c041ba7660198526f9dab
#
_entry.id   5e1997d4092c041ba7660198526f9dab
#
_cell.length_a   1.000
_cell.length_b   1.000
_cell.length_c   1.000
_cell.angle_alpha   90.00
_cell.angle_beta   90.00
_cell.angle_gamma   90.00
#
_symmetry.space_group_name_H-M   'P 1'
#
loop_
_entity.id
_entity.type
_entity.pdbx_description
1 polymer ?
#
loop_
_entity_poly.entity_id
_entity_poly.type
_entity_poly.pdbx_seq_one_letter_code
_entity_poly.pdbx_strand_id
1 'polypeptide(L)'
;MTLRRSFGFAVAGIAAAGATAAICFGDALGLVRSPAKADDSIVSARFDAPAHPIEVLQGARPWLTPVPDGPKALRGKVVVVNFWTYSCINSLRALPYLRAWSERYGSKGLDVIGVHAPEFGFEKNPANVRLATSQLRVAYPNLQDNDYTVWRAFANQGWPGIYFIDAKGKVRGYRLGEGRYDEGERLIRTLLAEAGHDVSGVPLAPIEGTGVEAQADWADLGSPEAYIGYDKAAGFASPGGFRSDAANNYAPAARLSLNQWDLAGSWKVGGEYALLDSGPGTIRFRFHARDVHLVLGGAADGKPVRFRVTIDGSAPGAGHGVDVDAAGWGEVREDRLYQLVRQSGAIADRTVAVEFSRPGVRAYVFTFG
;
A
#
# COMPACT_ATOMS: atom_id res chain seq x y z
N MET A 1 -8.35 8.41 60.92
CA MET A 1 -8.44 9.78 60.41
C MET A 1 -7.42 9.89 59.28
N THR A 2 -7.79 9.57 58.04
CA THR A 2 -6.90 9.53 56.86
C THR A 2 -7.64 10.13 55.68
N LEU A 3 -7.22 11.30 55.26
CA LEU A 3 -7.75 12.06 54.13
C LEU A 3 -7.38 11.36 52.81
N ARG A 4 -8.38 10.99 52.01
CA ARG A 4 -8.21 10.69 50.57
C ARG A 4 -8.32 11.99 49.78
N ARG A 5 -7.27 12.34 49.05
CA ARG A 5 -7.27 13.41 48.04
C ARG A 5 -7.63 12.79 46.68
N SER A 6 -8.78 13.21 46.14
CA SER A 6 -9.17 12.93 44.77
C SER A 6 -8.51 13.94 43.84
N PHE A 7 -7.74 13.50 42.84
CA PHE A 7 -7.29 14.32 41.72
C PHE A 7 -8.24 14.07 40.52
N GLY A 8 -9.02 15.09 40.19
CA GLY A 8 -9.78 15.13 38.99
C GLY A 8 -8.90 15.63 37.83
N PHE A 9 -8.80 14.85 36.76
CA PHE A 9 -8.22 15.30 35.49
C PHE A 9 -9.34 15.77 34.57
N ALA A 10 -9.33 17.05 34.25
CA ALA A 10 -10.16 17.62 33.20
C ALA A 10 -9.50 17.31 31.84
N VAL A 11 -10.22 16.60 30.98
CA VAL A 11 -9.81 16.38 29.59
C VAL A 11 -10.39 17.51 28.75
N ALA A 12 -9.55 18.42 28.31
CA ALA A 12 -9.88 19.42 27.31
C ALA A 12 -9.72 18.78 25.91
N GLY A 13 -10.82 18.57 25.22
CA GLY A 13 -10.83 18.12 23.83
C GLY A 13 -10.39 19.23 22.89
N ILE A 14 -9.30 19.02 22.18
CA ILE A 14 -8.93 19.84 21.01
C ILE A 14 -9.16 18.94 19.79
N ALA A 15 -10.20 19.28 19.01
CA ALA A 15 -10.41 18.71 17.69
C ALA A 15 -9.39 19.35 16.74
N ALA A 16 -8.35 18.61 16.34
CA ALA A 16 -7.48 18.98 15.23
C ALA A 16 -7.76 18.03 14.07
N ALA A 17 -8.42 18.54 13.03
CA ALA A 17 -8.52 17.89 11.74
C ALA A 17 -7.11 17.85 11.12
N GLY A 18 -6.47 16.69 11.14
CA GLY A 18 -5.18 16.45 10.48
C GLY A 18 -5.33 15.28 9.50
N ALA A 19 -5.20 15.55 8.21
CA ALA A 19 -5.12 14.52 7.19
C ALA A 19 -3.91 13.62 7.48
N THR A 20 -4.18 12.38 7.89
CA THR A 20 -3.13 11.37 8.16
C THR A 20 -2.90 10.60 6.87
N ALA A 21 -1.76 10.82 6.21
CA ALA A 21 -1.32 9.95 5.12
C ALA A 21 -1.23 8.52 5.64
N ALA A 22 -2.01 7.62 5.05
CA ALA A 22 -1.94 6.20 5.36
C ALA A 22 -0.60 5.64 4.84
N ILE A 23 0.21 5.13 5.74
CA ILE A 23 1.47 4.46 5.43
C ILE A 23 1.25 2.98 5.67
N CYS A 24 1.51 2.13 4.66
CA CYS A 24 1.53 0.70 4.84
C CYS A 24 2.73 0.31 5.72
N PHE A 25 2.52 -0.02 6.99
CA PHE A 25 3.58 -0.43 7.91
C PHE A 25 3.74 -1.95 7.89
N GLY A 26 4.94 -2.40 7.57
CA GLY A 26 5.34 -3.79 7.73
C GLY A 26 5.92 -4.03 9.13
N ASP A 27 5.22 -4.80 9.94
CA ASP A 27 5.71 -5.21 11.26
C ASP A 27 6.62 -6.44 11.14
N ALA A 28 7.90 -6.22 10.82
CA ALA A 28 8.88 -7.30 10.78
C ALA A 28 9.60 -7.52 12.14
N LEU A 29 9.39 -6.66 13.14
CA LEU A 29 10.16 -6.68 14.41
C LEU A 29 9.42 -6.03 15.60
N GLY A 30 8.12 -6.31 15.84
CA GLY A 30 7.49 -6.09 17.15
C GLY A 30 7.59 -4.69 17.77
N LEU A 31 7.76 -3.63 16.99
CA LEU A 31 7.83 -2.25 17.46
C LEU A 31 6.67 -1.43 16.89
N VAL A 32 5.48 -1.62 17.43
CA VAL A 32 4.36 -0.71 17.21
C VAL A 32 4.69 0.62 17.88
N ARG A 33 5.22 1.56 17.14
CA ARG A 33 5.18 2.98 17.51
C ARG A 33 3.96 3.60 16.83
N SER A 34 3.09 4.23 17.62
CA SER A 34 2.03 5.12 17.12
C SER A 34 2.61 6.05 16.06
N PRO A 35 1.89 6.34 14.95
CA PRO A 35 2.41 7.20 13.91
C PRO A 35 2.70 8.58 14.49
N ALA A 36 3.97 8.90 14.69
CA ALA A 36 4.39 10.27 14.77
C ALA A 36 3.93 10.94 13.47
N LYS A 37 3.38 12.16 13.54
CA LYS A 37 3.06 12.98 12.36
C LYS A 37 4.25 12.86 11.40
N ALA A 38 4.01 12.27 10.22
CA ALA A 38 5.03 12.20 9.18
C ALA A 38 5.49 13.64 8.92
N ASP A 39 6.79 13.89 9.06
CA ASP A 39 7.38 15.19 8.71
C ASP A 39 7.13 15.36 7.20
N ASP A 40 6.35 16.39 6.85
CA ASP A 40 5.82 16.61 5.49
C ASP A 40 6.87 17.05 4.48
N SER A 41 8.15 17.05 4.80
CA SER A 41 9.23 17.42 3.88
C SER A 41 9.94 16.20 3.28
N ILE A 42 10.54 16.36 2.09
CA ILE A 42 11.63 15.47 1.69
C ILE A 42 12.75 15.73 2.69
N VAL A 43 12.91 14.81 3.64
CA VAL A 43 13.82 15.03 4.76
C VAL A 43 15.25 15.04 4.25
N SER A 44 15.88 16.21 4.26
CA SER A 44 17.32 16.29 4.14
C SER A 44 17.96 15.76 5.41
N ALA A 45 18.41 14.50 5.36
CA ALA A 45 19.51 13.91 6.10
C ALA A 45 19.69 14.18 7.61
N ARG A 46 18.79 13.69 8.48
CA ARG A 46 19.19 13.07 9.75
C ARG A 46 18.68 11.63 9.82
N PHE A 47 18.87 10.92 8.74
CA PHE A 47 18.46 9.55 8.56
C PHE A 47 19.73 8.69 8.60
N ASP A 48 19.70 7.55 9.27
CA ASP A 48 20.76 6.54 9.24
C ASP A 48 20.79 5.84 7.86
N ALA A 49 20.98 6.66 6.80
CA ALA A 49 21.13 6.15 5.45
C ALA A 49 22.38 5.27 5.39
N PRO A 50 22.38 4.18 4.59
CA PRO A 50 23.57 3.39 4.43
C PRO A 50 24.73 4.25 3.92
N ALA A 51 25.93 4.05 4.48
CA ALA A 51 27.13 4.75 4.04
C ALA A 51 27.46 4.46 2.56
N HIS A 52 27.02 3.30 2.07
CA HIS A 52 27.31 2.78 0.72
C HIS A 52 26.06 2.18 0.06
N PRO A 53 25.00 2.99 -0.24
CA PRO A 53 23.73 2.49 -0.78
C PRO A 53 23.88 1.81 -2.14
N ILE A 54 24.82 2.23 -2.98
CA ILE A 54 25.07 1.64 -4.29
C ILE A 54 25.68 0.23 -4.13
N GLU A 55 26.59 0.03 -3.21
CA GLU A 55 27.19 -1.28 -2.90
C GLU A 55 26.15 -2.27 -2.40
N VAL A 56 25.20 -1.80 -1.57
CA VAL A 56 24.06 -2.63 -1.11
C VAL A 56 23.25 -3.12 -2.30
N LEU A 57 22.88 -2.23 -3.25
CA LEU A 57 22.15 -2.61 -4.45
C LEU A 57 22.97 -3.53 -5.37
N GLN A 58 24.26 -3.28 -5.51
CA GLN A 58 25.16 -4.11 -6.32
C GLN A 58 25.29 -5.55 -5.79
N GLY A 59 25.23 -5.71 -4.46
CA GLY A 59 25.25 -7.01 -3.79
C GLY A 59 23.93 -7.75 -3.77
N ALA A 60 22.80 -7.04 -3.98
CA ALA A 60 21.45 -7.57 -3.85
C ALA A 60 21.09 -8.63 -4.92
N ARG A 61 20.31 -9.61 -4.56
CA ARG A 61 19.78 -10.69 -5.43
C ARG A 61 18.45 -11.19 -4.82
N PRO A 62 17.51 -11.71 -5.61
CA PRO A 62 17.54 -11.79 -7.08
C PRO A 62 17.03 -10.50 -7.77
N TRP A 63 17.56 -10.22 -8.94
CA TRP A 63 17.00 -9.21 -9.84
C TRP A 63 15.88 -9.85 -10.70
N LEU A 64 14.68 -9.30 -10.66
CA LEU A 64 13.54 -9.72 -11.50
C LEU A 64 13.63 -9.11 -12.90
N THR A 65 13.97 -7.82 -12.95
CA THR A 65 14.35 -7.09 -14.16
C THR A 65 15.76 -6.56 -13.94
N PRO A 66 16.75 -6.96 -14.74
CA PRO A 66 18.14 -6.61 -14.48
C PRO A 66 18.44 -5.14 -14.76
N VAL A 67 19.46 -4.60 -14.10
CA VAL A 67 20.05 -3.31 -14.46
C VAL A 67 20.75 -3.48 -15.81
N PRO A 68 20.53 -2.60 -16.82
CA PRO A 68 21.33 -2.58 -18.03
C PRO A 68 22.82 -2.49 -17.68
N ASP A 69 23.68 -3.23 -18.38
CA ASP A 69 25.13 -3.33 -18.13
C ASP A 69 25.51 -3.83 -16.70
N GLY A 70 24.52 -4.34 -15.98
CA GLY A 70 24.66 -4.91 -14.65
C GLY A 70 24.72 -3.88 -13.51
N PRO A 71 24.61 -4.33 -12.25
CA PRO A 71 24.49 -3.42 -11.09
C PRO A 71 25.71 -2.49 -10.89
N LYS A 72 26.88 -2.84 -11.44
CA LYS A 72 28.07 -1.96 -11.39
C LYS A 72 27.88 -0.66 -12.15
N ALA A 73 26.99 -0.64 -13.14
CA ALA A 73 26.67 0.55 -13.94
C ALA A 73 25.92 1.65 -13.16
N LEU A 74 25.45 1.36 -11.93
CA LEU A 74 24.84 2.36 -11.06
C LEU A 74 25.86 3.37 -10.49
N ARG A 75 27.15 3.07 -10.55
CA ARG A 75 28.20 4.02 -10.09
C ARG A 75 28.28 5.24 -11.02
N GLY A 76 28.34 6.41 -10.42
CA GLY A 76 28.44 7.66 -11.17
C GLY A 76 27.12 8.18 -11.72
N LYS A 77 26.01 7.47 -11.48
CA LYS A 77 24.67 7.89 -11.87
C LYS A 77 23.87 8.44 -10.69
N VAL A 78 22.88 9.25 -10.99
CA VAL A 78 21.82 9.58 -10.03
C VAL A 78 20.88 8.38 -9.95
N VAL A 79 20.56 7.90 -8.73
CA VAL A 79 19.73 6.71 -8.53
C VAL A 79 18.55 7.07 -7.65
N VAL A 80 17.34 6.71 -8.11
CA VAL A 80 16.12 6.70 -7.28
C VAL A 80 15.79 5.27 -6.92
N VAL A 81 15.75 4.96 -5.62
CA VAL A 81 15.35 3.65 -5.11
C VAL A 81 13.93 3.74 -4.57
N ASN A 82 13.04 2.87 -5.06
CA ASN A 82 11.67 2.76 -4.62
C ASN A 82 11.43 1.42 -3.94
N PHE A 83 11.26 1.42 -2.61
CA PHE A 83 10.73 0.26 -1.88
C PHE A 83 9.22 0.22 -2.08
N TRP A 84 8.73 -0.90 -2.60
CA TRP A 84 7.33 -1.04 -2.97
C TRP A 84 6.82 -2.47 -2.82
N THR A 85 5.51 -2.62 -2.81
CA THR A 85 4.86 -3.92 -3.01
C THR A 85 3.60 -3.74 -3.86
N TYR A 86 3.25 -4.77 -4.63
CA TYR A 86 2.23 -4.64 -5.68
C TYR A 86 0.78 -4.70 -5.16
N SER A 87 0.56 -5.04 -3.90
CA SER A 87 -0.76 -4.99 -3.28
C SER A 87 -0.99 -3.77 -2.37
N CYS A 88 0.04 -2.94 -2.14
CA CYS A 88 -0.09 -1.71 -1.35
C CYS A 88 -0.59 -0.56 -2.23
N ILE A 89 -1.76 0.00 -1.90
CA ILE A 89 -2.36 1.10 -2.67
C ILE A 89 -1.46 2.31 -2.79
N ASN A 90 -0.75 2.69 -1.71
CA ASN A 90 0.15 3.83 -1.69
C ASN A 90 1.36 3.61 -2.62
N SER A 91 1.85 2.35 -2.73
CA SER A 91 2.87 1.98 -3.72
C SER A 91 2.35 2.11 -5.14
N LEU A 92 1.12 1.66 -5.42
CA LEU A 92 0.53 1.73 -6.75
C LEU A 92 0.36 3.18 -7.22
N ARG A 93 -0.07 4.09 -6.34
CA ARG A 93 -0.21 5.52 -6.64
C ARG A 93 1.12 6.24 -6.90
N ALA A 94 2.25 5.69 -6.43
CA ALA A 94 3.58 6.22 -6.73
C ALA A 94 4.07 5.83 -8.14
N LEU A 95 3.62 4.69 -8.69
CA LEU A 95 4.15 4.14 -9.94
C LEU A 95 4.10 5.08 -11.16
N PRO A 96 3.03 5.86 -11.41
CA PRO A 96 3.00 6.79 -12.53
C PRO A 96 4.18 7.76 -12.53
N TYR A 97 4.56 8.26 -11.35
CA TYR A 97 5.68 9.20 -11.18
C TYR A 97 7.02 8.53 -11.43
N LEU A 98 7.23 7.34 -10.87
CA LEU A 98 8.48 6.59 -11.05
C LEU A 98 8.71 6.17 -12.50
N ARG A 99 7.64 5.75 -13.21
CA ARG A 99 7.70 5.47 -14.66
C ARG A 99 8.06 6.73 -15.43
N ALA A 100 7.38 7.85 -15.17
CA ALA A 100 7.65 9.10 -15.85
C ALA A 100 9.08 9.62 -15.60
N TRP A 101 9.59 9.50 -14.37
CA TRP A 101 10.98 9.88 -14.08
C TRP A 101 11.98 8.97 -14.80
N SER A 102 11.75 7.66 -14.82
CA SER A 102 12.59 6.71 -15.56
C SER A 102 12.62 7.03 -17.05
N GLU A 103 11.46 7.31 -17.66
CA GLU A 103 11.36 7.65 -19.08
C GLU A 103 12.00 9.00 -19.42
N ARG A 104 11.73 10.04 -18.63
CA ARG A 104 12.20 11.41 -18.90
C ARG A 104 13.69 11.60 -18.69
N TYR A 105 14.23 10.97 -17.65
CA TYR A 105 15.58 11.23 -17.18
C TYR A 105 16.55 10.05 -17.37
N GLY A 106 16.07 8.87 -17.80
CA GLY A 106 16.91 7.70 -18.00
C GLY A 106 18.09 7.97 -18.95
N SER A 107 17.84 8.59 -20.11
CA SER A 107 18.88 9.00 -21.05
C SER A 107 19.75 10.18 -20.57
N LYS A 108 19.40 10.78 -19.42
CA LYS A 108 20.08 11.92 -18.79
C LYS A 108 20.85 11.52 -17.52
N GLY A 109 21.08 10.23 -17.31
CA GLY A 109 21.90 9.74 -16.19
C GLY A 109 21.13 9.39 -14.92
N LEU A 110 19.78 9.26 -14.96
CA LEU A 110 18.96 8.72 -13.89
C LEU A 110 18.76 7.22 -14.06
N ASP A 111 19.00 6.45 -13.02
CA ASP A 111 18.44 5.09 -12.89
C ASP A 111 17.36 5.06 -11.80
N VAL A 112 16.18 4.51 -12.13
CA VAL A 112 15.14 4.18 -11.17
C VAL A 112 15.23 2.69 -10.86
N ILE A 113 15.26 2.32 -9.57
CA ILE A 113 15.39 0.94 -9.11
C ILE A 113 14.21 0.62 -8.21
N GLY A 114 13.42 -0.38 -8.58
CA GLY A 114 12.41 -0.95 -7.71
C GLY A 114 13.02 -1.99 -6.76
N VAL A 115 12.69 -1.91 -5.48
CA VAL A 115 12.98 -2.92 -4.47
C VAL A 115 11.65 -3.44 -3.97
N HIS A 116 11.22 -4.57 -4.51
CA HIS A 116 9.99 -5.21 -4.08
C HIS A 116 10.23 -5.95 -2.76
N ALA A 117 9.68 -5.44 -1.67
CA ALA A 117 9.71 -6.06 -0.34
C ALA A 117 8.29 -6.49 0.03
N PRO A 118 8.06 -7.78 0.34
CA PRO A 118 6.72 -8.32 0.51
C PRO A 118 6.06 -7.82 1.81
N GLU A 119 4.79 -7.44 1.76
CA GLU A 119 3.97 -7.23 2.96
C GLU A 119 3.30 -8.55 3.40
N PHE A 120 2.87 -9.35 2.42
CA PHE A 120 2.17 -10.62 2.64
C PHE A 120 2.92 -11.81 2.07
N GLY A 121 2.60 -13.01 2.56
CA GLY A 121 3.26 -14.24 2.15
C GLY A 121 3.18 -14.52 0.64
N PHE A 122 2.08 -14.19 -0.04
CA PHE A 122 1.90 -14.39 -1.49
C PHE A 122 2.83 -13.50 -2.35
N GLU A 123 3.28 -12.39 -1.83
CA GLU A 123 4.19 -11.45 -2.49
C GLU A 123 5.63 -11.94 -2.54
N LYS A 124 5.95 -12.98 -1.79
CA LYS A 124 7.26 -13.66 -1.85
C LYS A 124 7.44 -14.51 -3.10
N ASN A 125 6.34 -14.84 -3.79
CA ASN A 125 6.41 -15.63 -5.02
C ASN A 125 6.91 -14.77 -6.21
N PRO A 126 8.08 -15.08 -6.80
CA PRO A 126 8.62 -14.27 -7.90
C PRO A 126 7.77 -14.30 -9.16
N ALA A 127 6.93 -15.32 -9.36
CA ALA A 127 6.00 -15.37 -10.49
C ALA A 127 4.89 -14.31 -10.34
N ASN A 128 4.34 -14.15 -9.12
CA ASN A 128 3.36 -13.12 -8.82
C ASN A 128 3.95 -11.71 -9.02
N VAL A 129 5.17 -11.49 -8.54
CA VAL A 129 5.85 -10.19 -8.69
C VAL A 129 6.13 -9.86 -10.15
N ARG A 130 6.59 -10.84 -10.96
CA ARG A 130 6.79 -10.63 -12.41
C ARG A 130 5.49 -10.34 -13.15
N LEU A 131 4.42 -11.03 -12.82
CA LEU A 131 3.09 -10.77 -13.38
C LEU A 131 2.65 -9.34 -13.05
N ALA A 132 2.74 -8.96 -11.78
CA ALA A 132 2.37 -7.63 -11.31
C ALA A 132 3.23 -6.53 -11.97
N THR A 133 4.56 -6.68 -12.06
CA THR A 133 5.44 -5.72 -12.74
C THR A 133 5.06 -5.53 -14.21
N SER A 134 4.66 -6.62 -14.89
CA SER A 134 4.17 -6.56 -16.28
C SER A 134 2.85 -5.81 -16.40
N GLN A 135 1.84 -6.18 -15.58
CA GLN A 135 0.51 -5.56 -15.58
C GLN A 135 0.56 -4.07 -15.20
N LEU A 136 1.42 -3.71 -14.24
CA LEU A 136 1.63 -2.36 -13.76
C LEU A 136 2.65 -1.55 -14.59
N ARG A 137 3.14 -2.13 -15.70
CA ARG A 137 4.09 -1.48 -16.62
C ARG A 137 5.35 -0.96 -15.93
N VAL A 138 5.85 -1.69 -14.94
CA VAL A 138 7.09 -1.36 -14.23
C VAL A 138 8.27 -1.89 -15.02
N ALA A 139 8.76 -1.09 -15.99
CA ALA A 139 9.80 -1.48 -16.94
C ALA A 139 11.23 -1.21 -16.44
N TYR A 140 11.41 -0.36 -15.43
CA TYR A 140 12.71 -0.10 -14.84
C TYR A 140 13.23 -1.29 -14.02
N PRO A 141 14.55 -1.39 -13.72
CA PRO A 141 15.12 -2.49 -12.97
C PRO A 141 14.44 -2.73 -11.64
N ASN A 142 14.16 -4.02 -11.35
CA ASN A 142 13.53 -4.43 -10.09
C ASN A 142 14.29 -5.60 -9.46
N LEU A 143 14.50 -5.52 -8.17
CA LEU A 143 14.95 -6.64 -7.36
C LEU A 143 13.86 -7.06 -6.36
N GLN A 144 13.91 -8.30 -5.91
CA GLN A 144 13.02 -8.84 -4.89
C GLN A 144 13.77 -9.03 -3.58
N ASP A 145 13.29 -8.42 -2.51
CA ASP A 145 13.94 -8.36 -1.18
C ASP A 145 13.08 -9.13 -0.15
N ASN A 146 12.90 -10.44 -0.37
CA ASN A 146 12.04 -11.30 0.44
C ASN A 146 12.44 -11.40 1.91
N ASP A 147 13.70 -11.21 2.20
CA ASP A 147 14.31 -11.28 3.54
C ASP A 147 14.58 -9.90 4.13
N TYR A 148 14.13 -8.83 3.47
CA TYR A 148 14.31 -7.44 3.89
C TYR A 148 15.78 -7.03 4.11
N THR A 149 16.71 -7.65 3.38
CA THR A 149 18.14 -7.34 3.50
C THR A 149 18.44 -5.93 3.01
N VAL A 150 17.94 -5.55 1.82
CA VAL A 150 18.09 -4.19 1.28
C VAL A 150 17.24 -3.21 2.09
N TRP A 151 16.02 -3.61 2.45
CA TRP A 151 15.13 -2.83 3.32
C TRP A 151 15.82 -2.40 4.62
N ARG A 152 16.40 -3.36 5.36
CA ARG A 152 17.10 -3.06 6.62
C ARG A 152 18.35 -2.22 6.41
N ALA A 153 19.11 -2.47 5.33
CA ALA A 153 20.30 -1.70 5.01
C ALA A 153 19.98 -0.22 4.72
N PHE A 154 18.80 0.05 4.15
CA PHE A 154 18.29 1.41 3.94
C PHE A 154 17.52 1.95 5.15
N ALA A 155 17.39 1.21 6.26
CA ALA A 155 16.56 1.52 7.40
C ALA A 155 15.13 1.93 6.99
N ASN A 156 14.60 1.33 5.91
CA ASN A 156 13.27 1.65 5.42
C ASN A 156 12.19 1.21 6.42
N GLN A 157 11.07 1.94 6.51
CA GLN A 157 10.05 1.73 7.53
C GLN A 157 8.62 1.62 6.96
N GLY A 158 8.46 1.69 5.64
CA GLY A 158 7.11 1.66 5.05
C GLY A 158 7.11 1.64 3.52
N TRP A 159 5.95 1.44 2.94
CA TRP A 159 5.69 1.46 1.51
C TRP A 159 4.77 2.62 1.12
N PRO A 160 5.09 3.34 -0.01
CA PRO A 160 6.39 3.33 -0.67
C PRO A 160 7.47 4.01 0.18
N GLY A 161 8.73 3.60 0.00
CA GLY A 161 9.89 4.32 0.49
C GLY A 161 10.74 4.76 -0.69
N ILE A 162 10.90 6.06 -0.92
CA ILE A 162 11.61 6.60 -2.08
C ILE A 162 12.88 7.30 -1.62
N TYR A 163 14.02 6.86 -2.11
CA TYR A 163 15.35 7.37 -1.75
C TYR A 163 16.05 7.97 -2.97
N PHE A 164 16.66 9.14 -2.81
CA PHE A 164 17.35 9.88 -3.85
C PHE A 164 18.85 9.87 -3.57
N ILE A 165 19.64 9.29 -4.48
CA ILE A 165 21.08 9.06 -4.34
C ILE A 165 21.79 9.86 -5.45
N ASP A 166 22.80 10.65 -5.08
CA ASP A 166 23.59 11.43 -6.04
C ASP A 166 24.64 10.57 -6.77
N ALA A 167 25.26 11.13 -7.80
CA ALA A 167 26.29 10.46 -8.59
C ALA A 167 27.55 10.05 -7.78
N LYS A 168 27.73 10.59 -6.57
CA LYS A 168 28.79 10.21 -5.63
C LYS A 168 28.37 9.04 -4.73
N GLY A 169 27.13 8.53 -4.89
CA GLY A 169 26.58 7.42 -4.11
C GLY A 169 26.05 7.83 -2.73
N LYS A 170 25.81 9.12 -2.47
CA LYS A 170 25.29 9.61 -1.20
C LYS A 170 23.77 9.78 -1.28
N VAL A 171 23.03 9.30 -0.27
CA VAL A 171 21.61 9.61 -0.11
C VAL A 171 21.44 11.11 0.21
N ARG A 172 20.70 11.81 -0.63
CA ARG A 172 20.46 13.27 -0.55
C ARG A 172 19.06 13.60 0.00
N GLY A 173 18.16 12.64 -0.05
CA GLY A 173 16.83 12.77 0.49
C GLY A 173 16.07 11.46 0.43
N TYR A 174 14.99 11.37 1.20
CA TYR A 174 14.07 10.24 1.15
C TYR A 174 12.64 10.69 1.46
N ARG A 175 11.67 9.88 1.04
CA ARG A 175 10.25 10.04 1.36
C ARG A 175 9.68 8.70 1.78
N LEU A 176 8.96 8.67 2.90
CA LEU A 176 8.11 7.54 3.30
C LEU A 176 6.65 7.89 2.99
N GLY A 177 5.93 6.94 2.42
CA GLY A 177 4.57 7.14 1.96
C GLY A 177 4.49 7.88 0.61
N GLU A 178 3.27 8.06 0.11
CA GLU A 178 2.97 8.74 -1.14
C GLU A 178 2.93 10.27 -1.02
N GLY A 179 2.91 10.96 -2.18
CA GLY A 179 2.82 12.42 -2.28
C GLY A 179 4.15 13.14 -2.47
N ARG A 180 4.08 14.49 -2.66
CA ARG A 180 5.22 15.41 -2.87
C ARG A 180 6.15 15.01 -4.03
N TYR A 181 5.57 14.42 -5.06
CA TYR A 181 6.33 13.94 -6.22
C TYR A 181 6.99 15.07 -7.01
N ASP A 182 6.40 16.27 -7.00
CA ASP A 182 6.97 17.48 -7.58
C ASP A 182 8.28 17.89 -6.90
N GLU A 183 8.40 17.74 -5.59
CA GLU A 183 9.65 17.97 -4.86
C GLU A 183 10.68 16.88 -5.18
N GLY A 184 10.23 15.62 -5.28
CA GLY A 184 11.07 14.52 -5.72
C GLY A 184 11.68 14.78 -7.11
N GLU A 185 10.85 15.22 -8.07
CA GLU A 185 11.33 15.56 -9.41
C GLU A 185 12.29 16.75 -9.41
N ARG A 186 12.01 17.79 -8.62
CA ARG A 186 12.97 18.91 -8.45
C ARG A 186 14.31 18.44 -7.88
N LEU A 187 14.29 17.55 -6.89
CA LEU A 187 15.53 16.98 -6.34
C LEU A 187 16.29 16.16 -7.39
N ILE A 188 15.61 15.28 -8.16
CA ILE A 188 16.21 14.54 -9.27
C ILE A 188 16.94 15.49 -10.23
N ARG A 189 16.27 16.57 -10.65
CA ARG A 189 16.85 17.57 -11.58
C ARG A 189 18.08 18.26 -11.00
N THR A 190 18.04 18.60 -9.71
CA THR A 190 19.19 19.18 -9.00
C THR A 190 20.37 18.20 -9.00
N LEU A 191 20.14 16.94 -8.67
CA LEU A 191 21.20 15.92 -8.61
C LEU A 191 21.80 15.63 -10.00
N LEU A 192 20.97 15.61 -11.04
CA LEU A 192 21.42 15.45 -12.43
C LEU A 192 22.27 16.64 -12.88
N ALA A 193 21.86 17.87 -12.56
CA ALA A 193 22.65 19.06 -12.87
C ALA A 193 24.00 19.06 -12.11
N GLU A 194 24.03 18.67 -10.83
CA GLU A 194 25.25 18.48 -10.05
C GLU A 194 26.20 17.42 -10.66
N ALA A 195 25.61 16.41 -11.33
CA ALA A 195 26.35 15.38 -12.06
C ALA A 195 26.79 15.81 -13.47
N GLY A 196 26.49 17.05 -13.89
CA GLY A 196 26.87 17.61 -15.18
C GLY A 196 25.90 17.32 -16.34
N HIS A 197 24.71 16.83 -16.06
CA HIS A 197 23.70 16.57 -17.07
C HIS A 197 22.76 17.77 -17.27
N ASP A 198 22.56 18.16 -18.53
CA ASP A 198 21.57 19.20 -18.85
C ASP A 198 20.16 18.61 -18.91
N VAL A 199 19.33 19.09 -18.02
CA VAL A 199 17.90 18.74 -17.90
C VAL A 199 16.97 19.96 -18.08
N SER A 200 17.52 21.13 -18.49
CA SER A 200 16.75 22.37 -18.65
C SER A 200 15.64 22.24 -19.69
N GLY A 201 15.92 21.51 -20.77
CA GLY A 201 14.96 21.24 -21.85
C GLY A 201 13.91 20.13 -21.56
N VAL A 202 13.95 19.48 -20.40
CA VAL A 202 12.94 18.45 -20.04
C VAL A 202 11.73 19.13 -19.41
N PRO A 203 10.54 19.06 -20.04
CA PRO A 203 9.35 19.69 -19.48
C PRO A 203 8.86 18.99 -18.21
N LEU A 204 8.42 19.77 -17.23
CA LEU A 204 7.64 19.30 -16.11
C LEU A 204 6.19 19.15 -16.60
N ALA A 205 5.80 17.95 -17.03
CA ALA A 205 4.42 17.70 -17.41
C ALA A 205 3.67 17.10 -16.23
N PRO A 206 2.39 17.43 -16.04
CA PRO A 206 1.55 16.77 -15.07
C PRO A 206 1.58 15.25 -15.27
N ILE A 207 1.62 14.51 -14.18
CA ILE A 207 1.56 13.06 -14.15
C ILE A 207 0.26 12.71 -13.46
N GLU A 208 -0.62 12.00 -14.17
CA GLU A 208 -1.91 11.58 -13.65
C GLU A 208 -1.99 10.06 -13.63
N GLY A 209 -2.28 9.49 -12.46
CA GLY A 209 -2.66 8.10 -12.31
C GLY A 209 -4.14 7.90 -12.63
N THR A 210 -4.48 6.75 -13.18
CA THR A 210 -5.87 6.35 -13.47
C THR A 210 -6.20 5.02 -12.77
N GLY A 211 -7.49 4.72 -12.59
CA GLY A 211 -7.90 3.50 -11.90
C GLY A 211 -7.30 3.44 -10.50
N VAL A 212 -6.69 2.33 -10.13
CA VAL A 212 -6.04 2.14 -8.81
C VAL A 212 -4.85 3.08 -8.58
N GLU A 213 -4.24 3.61 -9.64
CA GLU A 213 -3.10 4.52 -9.56
C GLU A 213 -3.52 6.00 -9.38
N ALA A 214 -4.82 6.31 -9.46
CA ALA A 214 -5.31 7.67 -9.23
C ALA A 214 -5.08 8.09 -7.78
N GLN A 215 -4.73 9.37 -7.58
CA GLN A 215 -4.50 9.91 -6.24
C GLN A 215 -5.73 9.74 -5.34
N ALA A 216 -5.50 9.58 -4.03
CA ALA A 216 -6.54 9.57 -3.04
C ALA A 216 -7.26 10.92 -2.98
N ASP A 217 -8.52 10.89 -2.58
CA ASP A 217 -9.24 12.09 -2.15
C ASP A 217 -8.88 12.42 -0.69
N TRP A 218 -7.74 13.08 -0.52
CA TRP A 218 -7.19 13.38 0.81
C TRP A 218 -8.11 14.26 1.67
N ALA A 219 -9.00 15.02 1.04
CA ALA A 219 -9.94 15.89 1.76
C ALA A 219 -11.04 15.07 2.46
N ASP A 220 -11.46 13.98 1.81
CA ASP A 220 -12.56 13.12 2.26
C ASP A 220 -12.11 11.70 2.64
N LEU A 221 -10.83 11.51 2.98
CA LEU A 221 -10.29 10.22 3.44
C LEU A 221 -10.43 10.11 4.96
N GLY A 222 -11.51 9.50 5.44
CA GLY A 222 -11.81 9.29 6.85
C GLY A 222 -11.60 7.85 7.36
N SER A 223 -11.27 6.91 6.46
CA SER A 223 -11.04 5.52 6.83
C SER A 223 -9.56 5.15 6.73
N PRO A 224 -8.94 4.66 7.82
CA PRO A 224 -7.59 4.11 7.80
C PRO A 224 -7.58 2.72 7.17
N GLU A 225 -6.41 2.24 6.82
CA GLU A 225 -6.15 0.85 6.49
C GLU A 225 -6.69 -0.11 7.54
N ALA A 226 -7.35 -1.20 7.12
CA ALA A 226 -7.97 -2.16 8.03
C ALA A 226 -7.60 -3.60 7.66
N TYR A 227 -6.69 -4.17 8.42
CA TYR A 227 -6.24 -5.56 8.29
C TYR A 227 -7.28 -6.54 8.78
N ILE A 228 -7.42 -7.65 8.06
CA ILE A 228 -8.41 -8.70 8.34
C ILE A 228 -7.82 -9.83 9.19
N GLY A 229 -6.53 -10.13 9.02
CA GLY A 229 -5.82 -11.09 9.85
C GLY A 229 -5.58 -10.57 11.27
N TYR A 230 -5.65 -11.47 12.27
CA TYR A 230 -5.67 -11.08 13.69
C TYR A 230 -4.38 -10.44 14.20
N ASP A 231 -3.24 -10.58 13.48
CA ASP A 231 -1.97 -9.97 13.91
C ASP A 231 -2.02 -8.43 13.93
N LYS A 232 -2.82 -7.84 13.02
CA LYS A 232 -2.94 -6.39 12.87
C LYS A 232 -4.40 -5.89 12.89
N ALA A 233 -5.38 -6.80 13.03
CA ALA A 233 -6.79 -6.46 12.92
C ALA A 233 -7.25 -5.46 13.98
N ALA A 234 -8.04 -4.48 13.55
CA ALA A 234 -8.75 -3.55 14.42
C ALA A 234 -10.19 -3.37 13.91
N GLY A 235 -11.11 -3.00 14.79
CA GLY A 235 -12.48 -2.69 14.41
C GLY A 235 -13.36 -3.90 14.05
N PHE A 236 -12.95 -5.13 14.36
CA PHE A 236 -13.77 -6.33 14.16
C PHE A 236 -15.00 -6.32 15.05
N ALA A 237 -16.19 -6.51 14.47
CA ALA A 237 -17.46 -6.31 15.14
C ALA A 237 -18.40 -7.53 15.11
N SER A 238 -18.01 -8.67 14.52
CA SER A 238 -18.85 -9.89 14.61
C SER A 238 -19.01 -10.32 16.06
N PRO A 239 -20.23 -10.69 16.49
CA PRO A 239 -20.48 -11.18 17.83
C PRO A 239 -19.58 -12.35 18.22
N GLY A 240 -19.03 -12.29 19.43
CA GLY A 240 -18.14 -13.33 19.98
C GLY A 240 -16.66 -13.14 19.65
N GLY A 241 -16.28 -12.13 18.85
CA GLY A 241 -14.88 -11.85 18.51
C GLY A 241 -14.24 -12.89 17.60
N PHE A 242 -12.90 -12.83 17.45
CA PHE A 242 -12.14 -13.78 16.65
C PHE A 242 -12.04 -15.17 17.30
N ARG A 243 -12.02 -16.19 16.44
CA ARG A 243 -11.50 -17.52 16.72
C ARG A 243 -10.23 -17.73 15.89
N SER A 244 -9.08 -17.54 16.50
CA SER A 244 -7.79 -17.64 15.79
C SER A 244 -7.54 -19.05 15.28
N ASP A 245 -7.14 -19.16 14.02
CA ASP A 245 -6.68 -20.38 13.34
C ASP A 245 -7.68 -21.55 13.29
N ALA A 246 -8.95 -21.28 13.61
CA ALA A 246 -10.03 -22.28 13.56
C ALA A 246 -11.19 -21.78 12.70
N ALA A 247 -11.79 -22.68 11.95
CA ALA A 247 -13.04 -22.39 11.25
C ALA A 247 -14.14 -22.05 12.25
N ASN A 248 -14.86 -20.97 11.98
CA ASN A 248 -15.97 -20.51 12.81
C ASN A 248 -17.06 -19.92 11.93
N ASN A 249 -18.31 -20.20 12.27
CA ASN A 249 -19.45 -19.61 11.58
C ASN A 249 -19.78 -18.27 12.23
N TYR A 250 -19.33 -17.17 11.56
CA TYR A 250 -19.53 -15.82 12.04
C TYR A 250 -20.92 -15.31 11.67
N ALA A 251 -21.53 -14.58 12.60
CA ALA A 251 -22.74 -13.80 12.35
C ALA A 251 -22.35 -12.32 12.13
N PRO A 252 -23.03 -11.62 11.23
CA PRO A 252 -22.79 -10.21 11.02
C PRO A 252 -23.28 -9.40 12.24
N ALA A 253 -22.62 -8.30 12.56
CA ALA A 253 -23.07 -7.36 13.56
C ALA A 253 -24.41 -6.73 13.13
N ALA A 254 -25.29 -6.42 14.09
CA ALA A 254 -26.57 -5.76 13.80
C ALA A 254 -26.35 -4.38 13.15
N ARG A 255 -25.28 -3.67 13.53
CA ARG A 255 -24.86 -2.38 12.97
C ARG A 255 -23.34 -2.25 13.07
N LEU A 256 -22.74 -1.64 12.04
CA LEU A 256 -21.33 -1.23 12.06
C LEU A 256 -21.21 0.27 12.35
N SER A 257 -20.33 0.63 13.26
CA SER A 257 -19.84 2.00 13.40
C SER A 257 -18.79 2.30 12.29
N LEU A 258 -18.47 3.56 12.07
CA LEU A 258 -17.41 3.94 11.11
C LEU A 258 -16.11 3.21 11.46
N ASN A 259 -15.43 2.70 10.43
CA ASN A 259 -14.18 1.93 10.52
C ASN A 259 -14.31 0.58 11.25
N GLN A 260 -15.53 0.05 11.35
CA GLN A 260 -15.77 -1.32 11.79
C GLN A 260 -16.08 -2.23 10.60
N TRP A 261 -15.74 -3.51 10.79
CA TRP A 261 -15.98 -4.57 9.81
C TRP A 261 -16.41 -5.86 10.49
N ASP A 262 -17.06 -6.73 9.75
CA ASP A 262 -17.51 -8.02 10.21
C ASP A 262 -17.46 -9.09 9.13
N LEU A 263 -17.67 -10.33 9.56
CA LEU A 263 -17.78 -11.52 8.73
C LEU A 263 -19.16 -12.14 8.88
N ALA A 264 -19.65 -12.75 7.80
CA ALA A 264 -20.79 -13.66 7.83
C ALA A 264 -20.44 -14.95 7.08
N GLY A 265 -20.83 -16.12 7.60
CA GLY A 265 -20.48 -17.42 7.06
C GLY A 265 -19.29 -18.07 7.74
N SER A 266 -18.82 -19.17 7.19
CA SER A 266 -17.72 -19.97 7.76
C SER A 266 -16.36 -19.46 7.33
N TRP A 267 -15.64 -18.84 8.24
CA TRP A 267 -14.30 -18.29 7.99
C TRP A 267 -13.30 -18.83 8.99
N LYS A 268 -12.05 -19.03 8.51
CA LYS A 268 -10.89 -19.26 9.35
C LYS A 268 -10.02 -18.00 9.35
N VAL A 269 -9.94 -17.30 10.49
CA VAL A 269 -9.13 -16.10 10.63
C VAL A 269 -7.74 -16.50 11.11
N GLY A 270 -6.73 -16.25 10.28
CA GLY A 270 -5.31 -16.45 10.57
C GLY A 270 -4.61 -15.12 10.89
N GLY A 271 -3.29 -15.16 11.09
CA GLY A 271 -2.47 -13.98 11.39
C GLY A 271 -2.55 -12.90 10.32
N GLU A 272 -2.36 -13.27 9.05
CA GLU A 272 -2.32 -12.33 7.92
C GLU A 272 -3.69 -12.11 7.24
N TYR A 273 -4.60 -13.10 7.25
CA TYR A 273 -5.83 -13.07 6.44
C TYR A 273 -6.97 -13.88 7.06
N ALA A 274 -8.18 -13.62 6.59
CA ALA A 274 -9.33 -14.52 6.77
C ALA A 274 -9.54 -15.35 5.50
N LEU A 275 -9.62 -16.69 5.66
CA LEU A 275 -9.94 -17.65 4.61
C LEU A 275 -11.43 -18.02 4.69
N LEU A 276 -12.17 -17.87 3.60
CA LEU A 276 -13.51 -18.43 3.49
C LEU A 276 -13.41 -19.96 3.42
N ASP A 277 -13.79 -20.61 4.53
CA ASP A 277 -13.57 -22.05 4.75
C ASP A 277 -14.61 -22.91 4.01
N SER A 278 -15.88 -22.55 4.10
CA SER A 278 -16.96 -23.31 3.46
C SER A 278 -18.17 -22.44 3.12
N GLY A 279 -18.92 -22.85 2.06
CA GLY A 279 -20.12 -22.15 1.60
C GLY A 279 -19.84 -20.75 1.04
N PRO A 280 -20.89 -19.97 0.81
CA PRO A 280 -20.78 -18.54 0.57
C PRO A 280 -20.43 -17.80 1.85
N GLY A 281 -19.77 -16.64 1.72
CA GLY A 281 -19.41 -15.80 2.87
C GLY A 281 -19.35 -14.34 2.49
N THR A 282 -19.51 -13.47 3.48
CA THR A 282 -19.54 -12.02 3.28
C THR A 282 -18.57 -11.33 4.23
N ILE A 283 -17.94 -10.28 3.74
CA ILE A 283 -17.21 -9.30 4.56
C ILE A 283 -17.92 -7.96 4.37
N ARG A 284 -18.23 -7.26 5.50
CA ARG A 284 -18.76 -5.90 5.44
C ARG A 284 -17.80 -4.94 6.12
N PHE A 285 -17.74 -3.71 5.61
CA PHE A 285 -16.96 -2.62 6.19
C PHE A 285 -17.73 -1.31 6.09
N ARG A 286 -17.81 -0.55 7.19
CA ARG A 286 -18.36 0.81 7.18
C ARG A 286 -17.23 1.81 7.05
N PHE A 287 -17.22 2.60 5.96
CA PHE A 287 -16.11 3.44 5.55
C PHE A 287 -16.54 4.88 5.21
N HIS A 288 -15.56 5.78 5.24
CA HIS A 288 -15.66 7.15 4.71
C HIS A 288 -14.44 7.42 3.81
N ALA A 289 -14.61 7.29 2.51
CA ALA A 289 -13.60 7.54 1.48
C ALA A 289 -14.25 7.52 0.10
N ARG A 290 -13.60 8.10 -0.91
CA ARG A 290 -14.00 7.97 -2.31
C ARG A 290 -13.83 6.54 -2.82
N ASP A 291 -12.68 5.95 -2.56
CA ASP A 291 -12.30 4.62 -3.07
C ASP A 291 -12.25 3.58 -1.96
N VAL A 292 -12.69 2.36 -2.29
CA VAL A 292 -12.51 1.16 -1.46
C VAL A 292 -11.77 0.12 -2.26
N HIS A 293 -10.68 -0.37 -1.69
CA HIS A 293 -9.91 -1.48 -2.21
C HIS A 293 -9.88 -2.61 -1.19
N LEU A 294 -9.72 -3.84 -1.67
CA LEU A 294 -9.51 -5.01 -0.83
C LEU A 294 -8.42 -5.89 -1.44
N VAL A 295 -7.42 -6.22 -0.67
CA VAL A 295 -6.41 -7.21 -1.07
C VAL A 295 -7.01 -8.59 -0.88
N LEU A 296 -7.10 -9.33 -1.98
CA LEU A 296 -7.68 -10.67 -2.03
C LEU A 296 -6.68 -11.67 -2.61
N GLY A 297 -6.75 -12.90 -2.12
CA GLY A 297 -6.03 -14.04 -2.67
C GLY A 297 -6.98 -15.08 -3.26
N GLY A 298 -6.59 -15.64 -4.40
CA GLY A 298 -7.34 -16.67 -5.10
C GLY A 298 -7.43 -17.99 -4.34
N ALA A 299 -8.40 -18.82 -4.74
CA ALA A 299 -8.54 -20.17 -4.20
C ALA A 299 -7.37 -21.08 -4.64
N ALA A 300 -6.95 -21.99 -3.76
CA ALA A 300 -5.82 -22.90 -3.99
C ALA A 300 -6.03 -23.86 -5.19
N ASP A 301 -7.30 -24.08 -5.60
CA ASP A 301 -7.64 -24.89 -6.77
C ASP A 301 -7.45 -24.15 -8.12
N GLY A 302 -7.01 -22.89 -8.07
CA GLY A 302 -6.78 -22.03 -9.24
C GLY A 302 -8.05 -21.57 -9.97
N LYS A 303 -9.24 -21.96 -9.50
CA LYS A 303 -10.50 -21.54 -10.14
C LYS A 303 -10.90 -20.17 -9.62
N PRO A 304 -11.45 -19.30 -10.50
CA PRO A 304 -11.95 -18.00 -10.10
C PRO A 304 -13.02 -18.09 -9.01
N VAL A 305 -12.95 -17.16 -8.03
CA VAL A 305 -14.03 -16.98 -7.05
C VAL A 305 -14.83 -15.76 -7.45
N ARG A 306 -16.07 -15.97 -7.84
CA ARG A 306 -16.99 -14.88 -8.17
C ARG A 306 -17.44 -14.19 -6.88
N PHE A 307 -17.49 -12.86 -6.91
CA PHE A 307 -18.00 -12.08 -5.79
C PHE A 307 -18.95 -10.99 -6.25
N ARG A 308 -19.74 -10.47 -5.32
CA ARG A 308 -20.64 -9.34 -5.54
C ARG A 308 -20.39 -8.26 -4.50
N VAL A 309 -20.24 -7.03 -4.97
CA VAL A 309 -20.13 -5.83 -4.14
C VAL A 309 -21.49 -5.13 -4.07
N THR A 310 -21.86 -4.71 -2.88
CA THR A 310 -22.98 -3.78 -2.68
C THR A 310 -22.53 -2.60 -1.81
N ILE A 311 -23.17 -1.44 -2.00
CA ILE A 311 -23.01 -0.25 -1.16
C ILE A 311 -24.38 0.01 -0.54
N ASP A 312 -24.45 0.00 0.80
CA ASP A 312 -25.68 0.12 1.59
C ASP A 312 -26.79 -0.84 1.10
N GLY A 313 -26.40 -2.07 0.72
CA GLY A 313 -27.29 -3.12 0.23
C GLY A 313 -27.72 -3.01 -1.25
N SER A 314 -27.29 -1.99 -1.98
CA SER A 314 -27.60 -1.78 -3.40
C SER A 314 -26.37 -2.01 -4.28
N ALA A 315 -26.59 -2.34 -5.56
CA ALA A 315 -25.49 -2.41 -6.53
C ALA A 315 -24.77 -1.06 -6.64
N PRO A 316 -23.44 -1.04 -6.86
CA PRO A 316 -22.65 0.20 -6.84
C PRO A 316 -23.00 1.15 -8.01
N GLY A 317 -23.61 0.69 -9.10
CA GLY A 317 -23.94 1.52 -10.25
C GLY A 317 -22.71 2.23 -10.81
N ALA A 318 -22.81 3.53 -11.02
CA ALA A 318 -21.71 4.38 -11.49
C ALA A 318 -20.54 4.49 -10.47
N GLY A 319 -20.77 4.11 -9.21
CA GLY A 319 -19.74 4.09 -8.15
C GLY A 319 -18.93 2.79 -8.08
N HIS A 320 -19.00 1.94 -9.11
CA HIS A 320 -18.18 0.71 -9.13
C HIS A 320 -16.69 1.02 -9.36
N GLY A 321 -15.82 0.19 -8.76
CA GLY A 321 -14.39 0.21 -9.03
C GLY A 321 -14.03 -0.49 -10.33
N VAL A 322 -12.76 -0.46 -10.74
CA VAL A 322 -12.30 -1.05 -12.02
C VAL A 322 -12.37 -2.58 -12.05
N ASP A 323 -12.44 -3.24 -10.90
CA ASP A 323 -12.50 -4.71 -10.77
C ASP A 323 -13.93 -5.25 -10.60
N VAL A 324 -14.92 -4.37 -10.74
CA VAL A 324 -16.34 -4.68 -10.50
C VAL A 324 -17.17 -4.02 -11.59
N ASP A 325 -18.22 -4.68 -12.04
CA ASP A 325 -19.19 -4.09 -12.97
C ASP A 325 -20.26 -3.24 -12.23
N ALA A 326 -21.10 -2.52 -12.97
CA ALA A 326 -22.16 -1.68 -12.41
C ALA A 326 -23.22 -2.47 -11.61
N ALA A 327 -23.36 -3.78 -11.84
CA ALA A 327 -24.22 -4.67 -11.07
C ALA A 327 -23.55 -5.20 -9.79
N GLY A 328 -22.26 -4.86 -9.60
CA GLY A 328 -21.46 -5.25 -8.45
C GLY A 328 -20.68 -6.55 -8.63
N TRP A 329 -20.65 -7.15 -9.81
CA TRP A 329 -19.96 -8.42 -10.00
C TRP A 329 -18.48 -8.25 -10.32
N GLY A 330 -17.65 -9.10 -9.70
CA GLY A 330 -16.22 -9.25 -9.93
C GLY A 330 -15.76 -10.70 -9.74
N GLU A 331 -14.49 -10.97 -9.99
CA GLU A 331 -13.87 -12.28 -9.83
C GLU A 331 -12.48 -12.18 -9.22
N VAL A 332 -12.20 -13.00 -8.20
CA VAL A 332 -10.85 -13.19 -7.65
C VAL A 332 -10.16 -14.30 -8.46
N ARG A 333 -9.12 -13.93 -9.18
CA ARG A 333 -8.27 -14.84 -9.98
C ARG A 333 -6.83 -14.89 -9.50
N GLU A 334 -6.34 -13.77 -9.01
CA GLU A 334 -4.94 -13.52 -8.64
C GLU A 334 -4.86 -12.98 -7.21
N ASP A 335 -3.71 -13.15 -6.59
CA ASP A 335 -3.40 -12.55 -5.30
C ASP A 335 -2.96 -11.09 -5.54
N ARG A 336 -3.86 -10.12 -5.34
CA ARG A 336 -3.60 -8.69 -5.57
C ARG A 336 -4.62 -7.79 -4.90
N LEU A 337 -4.40 -6.48 -5.02
CA LEU A 337 -5.39 -5.46 -4.67
C LEU A 337 -6.48 -5.39 -5.76
N TYR A 338 -7.73 -5.32 -5.31
CA TYR A 338 -8.93 -5.12 -6.13
C TYR A 338 -9.58 -3.80 -5.76
N GLN A 339 -9.85 -2.94 -6.75
CA GLN A 339 -10.63 -1.71 -6.54
C GLN A 339 -12.12 -2.04 -6.68
N LEU A 340 -12.83 -1.97 -5.58
CA LEU A 340 -14.23 -2.40 -5.46
C LEU A 340 -15.22 -1.25 -5.69
N VAL A 341 -14.87 -0.07 -5.17
CA VAL A 341 -15.74 1.11 -5.18
C VAL A 341 -14.94 2.33 -5.55
N ARG A 342 -15.55 3.23 -6.32
CA ARG A 342 -15.18 4.64 -6.47
C ARG A 342 -16.44 5.47 -6.41
N GLN A 343 -16.74 6.05 -5.25
CA GLN A 343 -17.91 6.89 -5.08
C GLN A 343 -17.88 8.08 -6.04
N SER A 344 -19.03 8.41 -6.62
CA SER A 344 -19.25 9.63 -7.42
C SER A 344 -20.10 10.62 -6.63
N GLY A 345 -19.83 11.91 -6.80
CA GLY A 345 -20.53 12.98 -6.09
C GLY A 345 -20.00 13.19 -4.67
N ALA A 346 -20.86 13.61 -3.74
CA ALA A 346 -20.47 13.86 -2.36
C ALA A 346 -20.08 12.57 -1.64
N ILE A 347 -18.89 12.55 -1.03
CA ILE A 347 -18.42 11.44 -0.24
C ILE A 347 -19.16 11.37 1.09
N ALA A 348 -19.57 10.18 1.48
CA ALA A 348 -20.33 9.96 2.71
C ALA A 348 -19.97 8.62 3.33
N ASP A 349 -20.31 8.46 4.63
CA ASP A 349 -20.24 7.17 5.31
C ASP A 349 -21.12 6.16 4.61
N ARG A 350 -20.54 5.04 4.15
CA ARG A 350 -21.25 3.96 3.48
C ARG A 350 -20.83 2.61 4.09
N THR A 351 -21.64 1.60 3.85
CA THR A 351 -21.27 0.22 4.16
C THR A 351 -21.09 -0.54 2.86
N VAL A 352 -19.85 -0.97 2.59
CA VAL A 352 -19.57 -1.93 1.52
C VAL A 352 -19.78 -3.36 2.05
N ALA A 353 -20.40 -4.21 1.25
CA ALA A 353 -20.43 -5.65 1.48
C ALA A 353 -19.87 -6.37 0.26
N VAL A 354 -19.00 -7.36 0.51
CA VAL A 354 -18.40 -8.22 -0.51
C VAL A 354 -18.83 -9.64 -0.22
N GLU A 355 -19.71 -10.18 -1.07
CA GLU A 355 -20.25 -11.54 -0.95
C GLU A 355 -19.53 -12.47 -1.92
N PHE A 356 -18.92 -13.53 -1.43
CA PHE A 356 -18.20 -14.53 -2.20
C PHE A 356 -19.07 -15.76 -2.44
N SER A 357 -19.11 -16.24 -3.70
CA SER A 357 -20.00 -17.32 -4.16
C SER A 357 -19.56 -18.73 -3.73
N ARG A 358 -18.27 -18.91 -3.38
CA ARG A 358 -17.69 -20.20 -2.99
C ARG A 358 -16.47 -20.03 -2.09
N PRO A 359 -16.07 -21.09 -1.34
CA PRO A 359 -14.91 -21.04 -0.44
C PRO A 359 -13.57 -20.92 -1.19
N GLY A 360 -12.52 -20.67 -0.40
CA GLY A 360 -11.12 -20.66 -0.80
C GLY A 360 -10.53 -19.27 -1.02
N VAL A 361 -11.32 -18.20 -1.02
CA VAL A 361 -10.81 -16.82 -1.08
C VAL A 361 -10.14 -16.45 0.24
N ARG A 362 -9.04 -15.69 0.14
CA ARG A 362 -8.34 -15.08 1.28
C ARG A 362 -8.51 -13.57 1.21
N ALA A 363 -8.92 -12.95 2.33
CA ALA A 363 -9.03 -11.50 2.44
C ALA A 363 -7.99 -10.99 3.44
N TYR A 364 -7.20 -9.98 3.03
CA TYR A 364 -6.03 -9.52 3.78
C TYR A 364 -6.23 -8.15 4.42
N VAL A 365 -6.54 -7.13 3.61
CA VAL A 365 -6.62 -5.74 4.09
C VAL A 365 -7.55 -4.92 3.21
N PHE A 366 -8.40 -4.10 3.85
CA PHE A 366 -9.07 -2.99 3.18
C PHE A 366 -8.17 -1.77 3.17
N THR A 367 -8.13 -1.07 2.02
CA THR A 367 -7.45 0.22 1.87
C THR A 367 -8.36 1.21 1.15
N PHE A 368 -8.12 2.49 1.38
CA PHE A 368 -9.05 3.55 0.97
C PHE A 368 -8.33 4.68 0.24
N GLY A 369 -9.14 5.57 -0.43
CA GLY A 369 -8.59 6.71 -1.12
C GLY A 369 -9.56 7.73 -1.64
#